data_05e9ebecdbb5342ca749001a0230ee78
#
_entry.id   05e9ebecdbb5342ca749001a0230ee78
#
_cell.length_a   1.000
_cell.length_b   1.000
_cell.length_c   1.000
_cell.angle_alpha   90.00
_cell.angle_beta   90.00
_cell.angle_gamma   90.00
#
_symmetry.space_group_name_H-M   'P 1'
#
loop_
_entity.id
_entity.type
_entity.pdbx_description
1 polymer ?
#
loop_
_entity_poly.entity_id
_entity_poly.type
_entity_poly.pdbx_seq_one_letter_code
_entity_poly.pdbx_strand_id
1 'polypeptide(L)'
;GVDRIFLDMEYIGKTSRQGGMDTVQNHHTLEDVKKVAEAITSAELLVRINPIHEEIRDYLSSEKEINGAIENGAQVLMLPYFKTVKEVEQFIEIVDGRAKVMPLLETPEAVDVVDDILKLDGLDEIFVGLNDLSLGYGKKFMFELLSDGTVEDLCYKFRKAEIPYGFGGIAAIGKGELPAEKIITEHYRLGSTCVILSRSFCNVDKIKHMGVISETFVNGVKEIRTFEEKVSVHSLFFTENKREIKEIVQRIG
;
A
#
# COMPACT_ATOMS: atom_id res chain seq x y z
N GLY A 1 -14.38 -11.20 -1.93
CA GLY A 1 -14.84 -9.86 -1.73
C GLY A 1 -13.75 -8.78 -1.75
N VAL A 2 -12.44 -9.13 -1.81
CA VAL A 2 -11.37 -8.15 -2.06
C VAL A 2 -11.20 -7.94 -3.57
N ASP A 3 -10.78 -6.75 -3.97
CA ASP A 3 -10.61 -6.40 -5.38
C ASP A 3 -9.23 -6.77 -5.90
N ARG A 4 -8.22 -6.84 -5.00
CA ARG A 4 -6.83 -7.21 -5.32
C ARG A 4 -6.25 -8.19 -4.31
N ILE A 5 -5.39 -9.07 -4.79
CA ILE A 5 -4.51 -9.89 -3.97
C ILE A 5 -3.12 -9.27 -4.04
N PHE A 6 -2.55 -8.97 -2.87
CA PHE A 6 -1.23 -8.37 -2.74
C PHE A 6 -0.19 -9.44 -2.44
N LEU A 7 0.74 -9.67 -3.36
CA LEU A 7 1.87 -10.57 -3.20
C LEU A 7 3.16 -9.76 -3.04
N ASP A 8 3.86 -9.97 -1.94
CA ASP A 8 5.04 -9.19 -1.57
C ASP A 8 6.32 -9.98 -1.85
N MET A 9 7.07 -9.58 -2.88
CA MET A 9 8.40 -10.12 -3.20
C MET A 9 9.53 -9.20 -2.69
N GLU A 10 9.22 -8.08 -2.03
CA GLU A 10 10.23 -7.17 -1.53
C GLU A 10 11.05 -7.82 -0.42
N TYR A 11 12.36 -7.91 -0.65
CA TYR A 11 13.33 -8.44 0.30
C TYR A 11 14.58 -7.56 0.43
N ILE A 12 15.07 -7.00 -0.69
CA ILE A 12 16.31 -6.23 -0.74
C ILE A 12 16.23 -4.99 0.16
N GLY A 13 17.15 -4.89 1.12
CA GLY A 13 17.25 -3.76 2.05
C GLY A 13 16.19 -3.71 3.16
N LYS A 14 15.18 -4.59 3.15
CA LYS A 14 14.07 -4.55 4.11
C LYS A 14 14.53 -4.83 5.55
N THR A 15 15.42 -5.80 5.73
CA THR A 15 16.00 -6.15 7.05
C THR A 15 16.76 -4.98 7.67
N SER A 16 17.49 -4.19 6.88
CA SER A 16 18.25 -3.04 7.39
C SER A 16 17.36 -1.85 7.78
N ARG A 17 16.21 -1.71 7.12
CA ARG A 17 15.25 -0.62 7.41
C ARG A 17 14.32 -0.93 8.59
N GLN A 18 13.89 -2.18 8.69
CA GLN A 18 12.86 -2.63 9.63
C GLN A 18 13.40 -3.61 10.67
N GLY A 19 14.72 -3.77 10.77
CA GLY A 19 15.39 -4.67 11.72
C GLY A 19 15.03 -4.30 13.16
N GLY A 20 14.49 -5.29 13.90
CA GLY A 20 14.01 -5.11 15.29
C GLY A 20 12.54 -4.72 15.41
N MET A 21 11.83 -4.49 14.32
CA MET A 21 10.38 -4.29 14.32
C MET A 21 9.64 -5.62 14.15
N ASP A 22 8.41 -5.69 14.64
CA ASP A 22 7.49 -6.81 14.40
C ASP A 22 6.91 -6.73 12.96
N THR A 23 7.80 -6.86 11.97
CA THR A 23 7.43 -6.88 10.55
C THR A 23 7.67 -8.26 9.95
N VAL A 24 6.69 -8.77 9.19
CA VAL A 24 6.87 -10.04 8.45
C VAL A 24 7.72 -9.76 7.22
N GLN A 25 8.79 -10.53 7.07
CA GLN A 25 9.55 -10.62 5.83
C GLN A 25 9.01 -11.81 5.04
N ASN A 26 8.37 -11.54 3.92
CA ASN A 26 7.94 -12.58 3.00
C ASN A 26 9.11 -12.94 2.07
N HIS A 27 9.14 -14.19 1.63
CA HIS A 27 10.11 -14.69 0.66
C HIS A 27 9.36 -15.28 -0.55
N HIS A 28 8.35 -14.57 -1.05
CA HIS A 28 7.63 -15.00 -2.23
C HIS A 28 8.54 -14.90 -3.46
N THR A 29 8.32 -15.84 -4.37
CA THR A 29 9.08 -16.00 -5.60
C THR A 29 8.20 -15.82 -6.84
N LEU A 30 8.80 -15.76 -8.02
CA LEU A 30 8.06 -15.74 -9.30
C LEU A 30 7.16 -16.98 -9.46
N GLU A 31 7.57 -18.13 -8.91
CA GLU A 31 6.72 -19.33 -8.87
C GLU A 31 5.47 -19.15 -8.01
N ASP A 32 5.57 -18.40 -6.91
CA ASP A 32 4.41 -18.07 -6.08
C ASP A 32 3.49 -17.07 -6.79
N VAL A 33 4.03 -16.13 -7.56
CA VAL A 33 3.23 -15.24 -8.43
C VAL A 33 2.35 -16.07 -9.36
N LYS A 34 2.94 -17.05 -10.06
CA LYS A 34 2.23 -17.96 -10.96
C LYS A 34 1.13 -18.75 -10.25
N LYS A 35 1.44 -19.36 -9.11
CA LYS A 35 0.45 -20.14 -8.33
C LYS A 35 -0.73 -19.30 -7.89
N VAL A 36 -0.47 -18.06 -7.45
CA VAL A 36 -1.53 -17.14 -7.02
C VAL A 36 -2.34 -16.68 -8.22
N ALA A 37 -1.70 -16.34 -9.34
CA ALA A 37 -2.37 -15.95 -10.59
C ALA A 37 -3.33 -17.05 -11.09
N GLU A 38 -2.89 -18.32 -11.07
CA GLU A 38 -3.72 -19.47 -11.44
C GLU A 38 -4.91 -19.71 -10.49
N ALA A 39 -4.81 -19.31 -9.22
CA ALA A 39 -5.84 -19.47 -8.22
C ALA A 39 -6.87 -18.32 -8.18
N ILE A 40 -6.52 -17.15 -8.66
CA ILE A 40 -7.39 -15.97 -8.66
C ILE A 40 -8.45 -16.11 -9.75
N THR A 41 -9.71 -15.78 -9.41
CA THR A 41 -10.84 -15.85 -10.36
C THR A 41 -11.38 -14.48 -10.77
N SER A 42 -11.34 -13.50 -9.88
CA SER A 42 -11.96 -12.18 -10.10
C SER A 42 -11.15 -10.99 -9.59
N ALA A 43 -10.24 -11.21 -8.65
CA ALA A 43 -9.38 -10.14 -8.13
C ALA A 43 -8.19 -9.90 -9.07
N GLU A 44 -7.65 -8.67 -9.09
CA GLU A 44 -6.37 -8.38 -9.73
C GLU A 44 -5.20 -8.90 -8.86
N LEU A 45 -4.13 -9.35 -9.49
CA LEU A 45 -2.87 -9.68 -8.81
C LEU A 45 -1.93 -8.47 -8.82
N LEU A 46 -1.72 -7.89 -7.63
CA LEU A 46 -0.73 -6.87 -7.39
C LEU A 46 0.51 -7.51 -6.80
N VAL A 47 1.67 -7.28 -7.42
CA VAL A 47 2.97 -7.78 -6.96
C VAL A 47 3.87 -6.61 -6.60
N ARG A 48 4.33 -6.56 -5.34
CA ARG A 48 5.39 -5.65 -4.94
C ARG A 48 6.73 -6.30 -5.25
N ILE A 49 7.47 -5.66 -6.16
CA ILE A 49 8.83 -6.06 -6.55
C ILE A 49 9.86 -5.53 -5.54
N ASN A 50 11.15 -5.80 -5.77
CA ASN A 50 12.23 -5.15 -5.05
C ASN A 50 12.44 -3.70 -5.52
N PRO A 51 13.08 -2.81 -4.72
CA PRO A 51 13.58 -1.52 -5.20
C PRO A 51 14.44 -1.69 -6.46
N ILE A 52 14.52 -0.68 -7.32
CA ILE A 52 15.34 -0.75 -8.54
C ILE A 52 16.78 -1.13 -8.19
N HIS A 53 17.29 -2.16 -8.83
CA HIS A 53 18.63 -2.72 -8.59
C HIS A 53 19.17 -3.45 -9.81
N GLU A 54 20.51 -3.53 -9.88
CA GLU A 54 21.21 -4.39 -10.83
C GLU A 54 21.21 -5.85 -10.36
N GLU A 55 21.58 -6.77 -11.26
CA GLU A 55 21.72 -8.18 -10.90
C GLU A 55 22.80 -8.37 -9.83
N ILE A 56 22.46 -9.02 -8.74
CA ILE A 56 23.36 -9.41 -7.68
C ILE A 56 23.28 -10.92 -7.48
N ARG A 57 24.27 -11.50 -6.77
CA ARG A 57 24.49 -12.96 -6.69
C ARG A 57 23.22 -13.78 -6.41
N ASP A 58 22.33 -13.26 -5.56
CA ASP A 58 21.16 -13.99 -5.07
C ASP A 58 19.82 -13.42 -5.60
N TYR A 59 19.87 -12.39 -6.45
CA TYR A 59 18.69 -11.72 -6.99
C TYR A 59 18.86 -11.39 -8.48
N LEU A 60 17.80 -11.62 -9.24
CA LEU A 60 17.68 -11.14 -10.62
C LEU A 60 17.76 -9.61 -10.67
N SER A 61 18.18 -9.05 -11.80
CA SER A 61 18.02 -7.60 -12.01
C SER A 61 16.55 -7.20 -11.99
N SER A 62 16.26 -5.92 -11.68
CA SER A 62 14.89 -5.39 -11.73
C SER A 62 14.21 -5.68 -13.06
N GLU A 63 14.92 -5.58 -14.19
CA GLU A 63 14.39 -5.90 -15.52
C GLU A 63 13.90 -7.36 -15.60
N LYS A 64 14.70 -8.33 -15.15
CA LYS A 64 14.34 -9.75 -15.15
C LYS A 64 13.21 -10.05 -14.16
N GLU A 65 13.22 -9.41 -12.97
CA GLU A 65 12.21 -9.58 -11.96
C GLU A 65 10.85 -9.06 -12.45
N ILE A 66 10.79 -7.84 -12.99
CA ILE A 66 9.59 -7.21 -13.53
C ILE A 66 9.02 -8.04 -14.67
N ASN A 67 9.85 -8.40 -15.66
CA ASN A 67 9.45 -9.24 -16.78
C ASN A 67 8.89 -10.58 -16.29
N GLY A 68 9.61 -11.24 -15.39
CA GLY A 68 9.16 -12.51 -14.80
C GLY A 68 7.85 -12.40 -14.02
N ALA A 69 7.62 -11.32 -13.28
CA ALA A 69 6.36 -11.08 -12.57
C ALA A 69 5.18 -10.92 -13.56
N ILE A 70 5.36 -10.16 -14.64
CA ILE A 70 4.35 -9.96 -15.69
C ILE A 70 4.05 -11.29 -16.40
N GLU A 71 5.08 -12.02 -16.82
CA GLU A 71 4.96 -13.31 -17.50
C GLU A 71 4.24 -14.37 -16.64
N ASN A 72 4.37 -14.28 -15.31
CA ASN A 72 3.69 -15.14 -14.35
C ASN A 72 2.30 -14.61 -13.89
N GLY A 73 1.80 -13.53 -14.50
CA GLY A 73 0.42 -13.09 -14.37
C GLY A 73 0.18 -11.90 -13.43
N ALA A 74 1.21 -11.15 -13.04
CA ALA A 74 1.05 -9.89 -12.33
C ALA A 74 0.32 -8.88 -13.23
N GLN A 75 -0.74 -8.27 -12.71
CA GLN A 75 -1.56 -7.28 -13.43
C GLN A 75 -1.27 -5.85 -12.96
N VAL A 76 -0.80 -5.71 -11.72
CA VAL A 76 -0.36 -4.45 -11.13
C VAL A 76 1.02 -4.70 -10.51
N LEU A 77 1.99 -3.85 -10.82
CA LEU A 77 3.31 -3.89 -10.21
C LEU A 77 3.50 -2.70 -9.29
N MET A 78 3.98 -2.96 -8.08
CA MET A 78 4.27 -1.92 -7.08
C MET A 78 5.78 -1.80 -6.89
N LEU A 79 6.33 -0.60 -7.18
CA LEU A 79 7.73 -0.26 -6.95
C LEU A 79 7.91 0.33 -5.55
N PRO A 80 8.61 -0.36 -4.62
CA PRO A 80 8.86 0.16 -3.28
C PRO A 80 10.11 1.03 -3.22
N TYR A 81 10.23 1.82 -2.18
CA TYR A 81 11.42 2.48 -1.65
C TYR A 81 12.25 3.28 -2.67
N PHE A 82 11.63 3.78 -3.71
CA PHE A 82 12.29 4.69 -4.66
C PHE A 82 12.53 6.06 -4.02
N LYS A 83 13.52 6.80 -4.54
CA LYS A 83 13.95 8.10 -4.04
C LYS A 83 14.06 9.16 -5.13
N THR A 84 14.10 8.73 -6.37
CA THR A 84 14.35 9.59 -7.53
C THR A 84 13.32 9.39 -8.62
N VAL A 85 13.10 10.42 -9.43
CA VAL A 85 12.27 10.34 -10.63
C VAL A 85 12.80 9.28 -11.58
N LYS A 86 14.14 9.17 -11.74
CA LYS A 86 14.78 8.21 -12.64
C LYS A 86 14.45 6.75 -12.31
N GLU A 87 14.32 6.38 -11.04
CA GLU A 87 13.93 5.02 -10.65
C GLU A 87 12.51 4.71 -11.10
N VAL A 88 11.60 5.69 -11.02
CA VAL A 88 10.21 5.53 -11.48
C VAL A 88 10.14 5.51 -13.02
N GLU A 89 10.92 6.35 -13.71
CA GLU A 89 11.05 6.32 -15.18
C GLU A 89 11.53 4.94 -15.65
N GLN A 90 12.62 4.43 -15.07
CA GLN A 90 13.14 3.10 -15.39
C GLN A 90 12.10 2.00 -15.13
N PHE A 91 11.34 2.10 -14.05
CA PHE A 91 10.26 1.15 -13.75
C PHE A 91 9.18 1.18 -14.82
N ILE A 92 8.70 2.37 -15.21
CA ILE A 92 7.71 2.56 -16.28
C ILE A 92 8.22 1.99 -17.61
N GLU A 93 9.47 2.31 -17.99
CA GLU A 93 10.11 1.82 -19.20
C GLU A 93 10.16 0.29 -19.26
N ILE A 94 10.53 -0.37 -18.15
CA ILE A 94 10.61 -1.83 -18.11
C ILE A 94 9.21 -2.46 -18.18
N VAL A 95 8.22 -1.89 -17.50
CA VAL A 95 6.83 -2.40 -17.54
C VAL A 95 6.23 -2.26 -18.95
N ASP A 96 6.55 -1.19 -19.67
CA ASP A 96 6.17 -0.95 -21.08
C ASP A 96 4.67 -1.20 -21.35
N GLY A 97 3.81 -0.70 -20.46
CA GLY A 97 2.34 -0.80 -20.59
C GLY A 97 1.77 -2.23 -20.47
N ARG A 98 2.58 -3.23 -20.13
CA ARG A 98 2.15 -4.65 -20.01
C ARG A 98 1.43 -4.97 -18.71
N ALA A 99 1.58 -4.12 -17.69
CA ALA A 99 0.88 -4.17 -16.41
C ALA A 99 0.65 -2.74 -15.92
N LYS A 100 -0.22 -2.55 -14.93
CA LYS A 100 -0.39 -1.25 -14.27
C LYS A 100 0.83 -0.92 -13.42
N VAL A 101 1.25 0.34 -13.48
CA VAL A 101 2.38 0.91 -12.74
C VAL A 101 1.86 1.60 -11.47
N MET A 102 2.30 1.15 -10.30
CA MET A 102 1.96 1.72 -9.00
C MET A 102 3.21 1.96 -8.15
N PRO A 103 3.86 3.14 -8.20
CA PRO A 103 4.92 3.47 -7.25
C PRO A 103 4.38 3.54 -5.81
N LEU A 104 5.16 2.99 -4.86
CA LEU A 104 4.91 3.06 -3.42
C LEU A 104 5.72 4.21 -2.82
N LEU A 105 5.09 5.37 -2.65
CA LEU A 105 5.71 6.56 -2.07
C LEU A 105 5.86 6.38 -0.56
N GLU A 106 7.08 6.08 -0.12
CA GLU A 106 7.35 5.72 1.28
C GLU A 106 8.70 6.23 1.81
N THR A 107 9.33 7.18 1.07
CA THR A 107 10.56 7.83 1.49
C THR A 107 10.38 9.35 1.47
N PRO A 108 11.05 10.12 2.38
CA PRO A 108 11.05 11.58 2.32
C PRO A 108 11.53 12.13 0.98
N GLU A 109 12.57 11.50 0.40
CA GLU A 109 13.13 11.89 -0.89
C GLU A 109 12.11 11.74 -2.04
N ALA A 110 11.26 10.70 -1.98
CA ALA A 110 10.18 10.54 -2.96
C ALA A 110 9.10 11.64 -2.82
N VAL A 111 8.83 12.09 -1.59
CA VAL A 111 7.92 13.23 -1.36
C VAL A 111 8.48 14.51 -1.97
N ASP A 112 9.79 14.75 -1.85
CA ASP A 112 10.45 15.95 -2.39
C ASP A 112 10.35 16.04 -3.92
N VAL A 113 10.32 14.91 -4.61
CA VAL A 113 10.27 14.83 -6.09
C VAL A 113 8.89 14.43 -6.65
N VAL A 114 7.87 14.36 -5.81
CA VAL A 114 6.53 13.86 -6.20
C VAL A 114 5.91 14.65 -7.35
N ASP A 115 6.08 15.98 -7.39
CA ASP A 115 5.52 16.83 -8.44
C ASP A 115 6.14 16.55 -9.83
N ASP A 116 7.35 16.01 -9.88
CA ASP A 116 7.98 15.58 -11.13
C ASP A 116 7.57 14.16 -11.50
N ILE A 117 7.40 13.27 -10.51
CA ILE A 117 6.86 11.92 -10.73
C ILE A 117 5.45 11.98 -11.34
N LEU A 118 4.59 12.88 -10.84
CA LEU A 118 3.22 13.02 -11.33
C LEU A 118 3.10 13.57 -12.77
N LYS A 119 4.22 13.97 -13.39
CA LYS A 119 4.27 14.38 -14.80
C LYS A 119 4.68 13.25 -15.74
N LEU A 120 5.09 12.10 -15.21
CA LEU A 120 5.53 10.97 -16.01
C LEU A 120 4.34 10.32 -16.72
N ASP A 121 4.48 10.06 -18.01
CA ASP A 121 3.55 9.25 -18.76
C ASP A 121 3.69 7.78 -18.35
N GLY A 122 2.57 7.04 -18.26
CA GLY A 122 2.55 5.62 -17.92
C GLY A 122 2.44 5.33 -16.42
N LEU A 123 2.15 6.34 -15.60
CA LEU A 123 1.80 6.18 -14.19
C LEU A 123 0.29 5.92 -14.07
N ASP A 124 -0.10 4.73 -13.60
CA ASP A 124 -1.51 4.34 -13.49
C ASP A 124 -2.11 4.66 -12.12
N GLU A 125 -1.37 4.39 -11.06
CA GLU A 125 -1.80 4.58 -9.67
C GLU A 125 -0.60 4.96 -8.80
N ILE A 126 -0.83 5.51 -7.62
CA ILE A 126 0.22 5.75 -6.63
C ILE A 126 -0.27 5.33 -5.24
N PHE A 127 0.61 4.77 -4.42
CA PHE A 127 0.27 4.38 -3.06
C PHE A 127 1.23 4.99 -2.04
N VAL A 128 0.71 5.50 -0.92
CA VAL A 128 1.55 6.06 0.16
C VAL A 128 1.77 5.02 1.24
N GLY A 129 3.02 4.59 1.41
CA GLY A 129 3.46 3.65 2.44
C GLY A 129 3.70 4.37 3.76
N LEU A 130 2.67 4.46 4.62
CA LEU A 130 2.74 5.24 5.86
C LEU A 130 3.81 4.76 6.83
N ASN A 131 4.08 3.45 6.89
CA ASN A 131 5.04 2.91 7.85
C ASN A 131 6.47 3.42 7.56
N ASP A 132 7.01 3.11 6.40
CA ASP A 132 8.39 3.49 6.04
C ASP A 132 8.54 5.00 5.88
N LEU A 133 7.52 5.71 5.35
CA LEU A 133 7.52 7.16 5.29
C LEU A 133 7.59 7.80 6.69
N SER A 134 6.81 7.29 7.64
CA SER A 134 6.84 7.79 9.02
C SER A 134 8.21 7.58 9.68
N LEU A 135 8.83 6.44 9.44
CA LEU A 135 10.19 6.14 9.89
C LEU A 135 11.21 7.11 9.28
N GLY A 136 11.09 7.36 7.98
CA GLY A 136 11.93 8.32 7.26
C GLY A 136 11.84 9.74 7.83
N TYR A 137 10.67 10.14 8.31
CA TYR A 137 10.46 11.40 9.03
C TYR A 137 10.75 11.36 10.54
N GLY A 138 11.22 10.23 11.07
CA GLY A 138 11.50 10.09 12.51
C GLY A 138 10.26 10.12 13.39
N LYS A 139 9.09 9.77 12.85
CA LYS A 139 7.84 9.66 13.60
C LYS A 139 7.81 8.37 14.43
N LYS A 140 7.08 8.36 15.53
CA LYS A 140 6.91 7.19 16.39
C LYS A 140 5.69 6.36 16.00
N PHE A 141 4.70 7.00 15.42
CA PHE A 141 3.44 6.39 15.05
C PHE A 141 3.08 6.76 13.61
N MET A 142 2.88 5.76 12.74
CA MET A 142 2.71 6.00 11.30
C MET A 142 1.52 6.90 10.94
N PHE A 143 0.48 6.93 11.77
CA PHE A 143 -0.69 7.77 11.54
C PHE A 143 -0.50 9.22 11.99
N GLU A 144 0.66 9.61 12.50
CA GLU A 144 1.02 11.01 12.65
C GLU A 144 0.95 11.74 11.30
N LEU A 145 1.28 11.05 10.20
CA LEU A 145 1.21 11.57 8.84
C LEU A 145 -0.21 11.93 8.38
N LEU A 146 -1.26 11.36 9.00
CA LEU A 146 -2.65 11.77 8.78
C LEU A 146 -2.99 13.03 9.59
N SER A 147 -2.40 13.18 10.77
CA SER A 147 -2.71 14.27 11.70
C SER A 147 -1.93 15.56 11.41
N ASP A 148 -0.73 15.46 10.84
CA ASP A 148 0.15 16.61 10.55
C ASP A 148 -0.09 17.25 9.17
N GLY A 149 -0.90 16.61 8.32
CA GLY A 149 -1.26 17.12 7.00
C GLY A 149 -0.46 16.52 5.84
N THR A 150 0.60 15.76 6.11
CA THR A 150 1.47 15.17 5.06
C THR A 150 0.66 14.38 4.02
N VAL A 151 -0.21 13.45 4.47
CA VAL A 151 -1.04 12.65 3.55
C VAL A 151 -2.08 13.50 2.84
N GLU A 152 -2.65 14.51 3.51
CA GLU A 152 -3.63 15.42 2.91
C GLU A 152 -3.01 16.21 1.75
N ASP A 153 -1.80 16.73 1.91
CA ASP A 153 -1.06 17.46 0.88
C ASP A 153 -0.71 16.56 -0.31
N LEU A 154 -0.26 15.33 -0.06
CA LEU A 154 -0.01 14.34 -1.11
C LEU A 154 -1.29 13.99 -1.87
N CYS A 155 -2.38 13.68 -1.18
CA CYS A 155 -3.67 13.40 -1.80
C CYS A 155 -4.20 14.57 -2.64
N TYR A 156 -3.95 15.81 -2.21
CA TYR A 156 -4.29 17.00 -3.00
C TYR A 156 -3.51 17.03 -4.34
N LYS A 157 -2.20 16.74 -4.31
CA LYS A 157 -1.36 16.69 -5.50
C LYS A 157 -1.80 15.58 -6.47
N PHE A 158 -2.09 14.39 -5.95
CA PHE A 158 -2.56 13.25 -6.75
C PHE A 158 -3.89 13.54 -7.45
N ARG A 159 -4.86 14.13 -6.73
CA ARG A 159 -6.14 14.54 -7.32
C ARG A 159 -5.96 15.58 -8.41
N LYS A 160 -5.06 16.55 -8.20
CA LYS A 160 -4.78 17.58 -9.20
C LYS A 160 -4.14 17.00 -10.47
N ALA A 161 -3.37 15.93 -10.33
CA ALA A 161 -2.77 15.20 -11.43
C ALA A 161 -3.72 14.14 -12.03
N GLU A 162 -4.92 13.95 -11.47
CA GLU A 162 -5.92 12.96 -11.87
C GLU A 162 -5.40 11.50 -11.80
N ILE A 163 -4.39 11.23 -10.95
CA ILE A 163 -3.85 9.90 -10.73
C ILE A 163 -4.60 9.24 -9.56
N PRO A 164 -5.19 8.03 -9.73
CA PRO A 164 -5.77 7.25 -8.64
C PRO A 164 -4.73 6.93 -7.56
N TYR A 165 -5.14 6.92 -6.30
CA TYR A 165 -4.21 6.72 -5.19
C TYR A 165 -4.82 6.01 -3.99
N GLY A 166 -3.92 5.42 -3.18
CA GLY A 166 -4.23 4.86 -1.88
C GLY A 166 -3.18 5.21 -0.83
N PHE A 167 -3.45 4.88 0.42
CA PHE A 167 -2.48 5.03 1.49
C PHE A 167 -2.70 4.02 2.62
N GLY A 168 -1.62 3.72 3.36
CA GLY A 168 -1.62 2.95 4.60
C GLY A 168 -2.24 1.56 4.52
N GLY A 169 -2.62 1.07 5.68
CA GLY A 169 -3.31 -0.20 5.86
C GLY A 169 -4.38 -0.07 6.94
N ILE A 170 -5.42 -0.91 6.87
CA ILE A 170 -6.49 -0.94 7.85
C ILE A 170 -6.57 -2.28 8.58
N ALA A 171 -7.02 -2.24 9.84
CA ALA A 171 -7.44 -3.39 10.60
C ALA A 171 -8.91 -3.76 10.29
N ALA A 172 -9.44 -4.79 10.94
CA ALA A 172 -10.87 -5.04 10.96
C ALA A 172 -11.63 -3.91 11.69
N ILE A 173 -12.90 -3.74 11.37
CA ILE A 173 -13.79 -2.78 12.04
C ILE A 173 -13.73 -2.98 13.57
N GLY A 174 -13.64 -1.89 14.33
CA GLY A 174 -13.45 -1.88 15.78
C GLY A 174 -12.06 -2.29 16.26
N LYS A 175 -11.07 -2.42 15.37
CA LYS A 175 -9.69 -2.80 15.67
C LYS A 175 -8.70 -1.74 15.18
N GLY A 176 -7.44 -1.90 15.63
CA GLY A 176 -6.32 -1.01 15.32
C GLY A 176 -6.07 0.00 16.44
N GLU A 177 -4.82 0.47 16.58
CA GLU A 177 -4.45 1.54 17.52
C GLU A 177 -5.12 2.85 17.12
N LEU A 178 -5.11 3.17 15.82
CA LEU A 178 -6.08 4.08 15.21
C LEU A 178 -7.21 3.22 14.66
N PRO A 179 -8.47 3.37 15.12
CA PRO A 179 -9.59 2.53 14.69
C PRO A 179 -9.77 2.54 13.17
N ALA A 180 -10.03 1.37 12.58
CA ALA A 180 -10.20 1.21 11.13
C ALA A 180 -11.23 2.17 10.54
N GLU A 181 -12.32 2.44 11.27
CA GLU A 181 -13.38 3.36 10.87
C GLU A 181 -12.87 4.79 10.66
N LYS A 182 -11.90 5.21 11.48
CA LYS A 182 -11.29 6.55 11.35
C LYS A 182 -10.45 6.64 10.08
N ILE A 183 -9.69 5.59 9.78
CA ILE A 183 -8.84 5.53 8.59
C ILE A 183 -9.72 5.45 7.32
N ILE A 184 -10.75 4.60 7.31
CA ILE A 184 -11.70 4.49 6.18
C ILE A 184 -12.38 5.86 5.94
N THR A 185 -12.80 6.55 7.00
CA THR A 185 -13.40 7.89 6.86
C THR A 185 -12.41 8.90 6.24
N GLU A 186 -11.10 8.81 6.57
CA GLU A 186 -10.08 9.63 5.92
C GLU A 186 -9.88 9.29 4.44
N HIS A 187 -9.95 8.01 4.06
CA HIS A 187 -9.92 7.64 2.64
C HIS A 187 -11.03 8.36 1.86
N TYR A 188 -12.26 8.35 2.37
CA TYR A 188 -13.39 9.07 1.75
C TYR A 188 -13.20 10.59 1.77
N ARG A 189 -12.74 11.15 2.89
CA ARG A 189 -12.48 12.59 2.99
C ARG A 189 -11.42 13.05 2.00
N LEU A 190 -10.37 12.27 1.84
CA LEU A 190 -9.23 12.59 1.01
C LEU A 190 -9.39 12.15 -0.45
N GLY A 191 -10.43 11.38 -0.79
CA GLY A 191 -10.70 10.90 -2.15
C GLY A 191 -9.79 9.75 -2.60
N SER A 192 -9.26 8.99 -1.66
CA SER A 192 -8.46 7.80 -1.93
C SER A 192 -9.34 6.65 -2.45
N THR A 193 -8.80 5.85 -3.37
CA THR A 193 -9.53 4.80 -4.09
C THR A 193 -9.19 3.39 -3.64
N CYS A 194 -8.12 3.19 -2.88
CA CYS A 194 -7.71 1.86 -2.43
C CYS A 194 -6.99 1.88 -1.08
N VAL A 195 -7.02 0.74 -0.40
CA VAL A 195 -6.36 0.51 0.88
C VAL A 195 -5.92 -0.95 0.99
N ILE A 196 -4.85 -1.22 1.73
CA ILE A 196 -4.37 -2.57 2.02
C ILE A 196 -4.99 -3.06 3.34
N LEU A 197 -5.51 -4.29 3.36
CA LEU A 197 -5.86 -4.97 4.60
C LEU A 197 -4.58 -5.38 5.31
N SER A 198 -4.34 -4.80 6.48
CA SER A 198 -3.12 -5.03 7.26
C SER A 198 -3.14 -6.41 7.97
N ARG A 199 -2.02 -6.81 8.55
CA ARG A 199 -1.98 -8.00 9.42
C ARG A 199 -2.95 -7.92 10.61
N SER A 200 -3.27 -6.72 11.06
CA SER A 200 -4.26 -6.51 12.13
C SER A 200 -5.70 -6.83 11.68
N PHE A 201 -5.95 -6.95 10.38
CA PHE A 201 -7.23 -7.41 9.85
C PHE A 201 -7.40 -8.91 10.08
N CYS A 202 -6.40 -9.71 9.68
CA CYS A 202 -6.37 -11.16 9.92
C CYS A 202 -4.94 -11.62 10.13
N ASN A 203 -4.57 -11.95 11.38
CA ASN A 203 -3.22 -12.39 11.70
C ASN A 203 -3.09 -13.91 11.50
N VAL A 204 -2.67 -14.31 10.30
CA VAL A 204 -2.47 -15.73 9.92
C VAL A 204 -1.32 -16.42 10.67
N ASP A 205 -0.43 -15.67 11.34
CA ASP A 205 0.60 -16.25 12.20
C ASP A 205 0.00 -16.78 13.50
N LYS A 206 -1.04 -16.14 13.99
CA LYS A 206 -1.79 -16.52 15.20
C LYS A 206 -2.97 -17.43 14.90
N ILE A 207 -3.64 -17.25 13.76
CA ILE A 207 -4.83 -18.01 13.35
C ILE A 207 -4.41 -19.03 12.30
N LYS A 208 -4.37 -20.33 12.65
CA LYS A 208 -3.93 -21.40 11.74
C LYS A 208 -5.07 -22.17 11.10
N HIS A 209 -6.30 -22.01 11.57
CA HIS A 209 -7.46 -22.75 11.06
C HIS A 209 -8.05 -22.03 9.85
N MET A 210 -7.98 -22.64 8.67
CA MET A 210 -8.44 -22.06 7.40
C MET A 210 -9.91 -21.62 7.41
N GLY A 211 -10.79 -22.36 8.10
CA GLY A 211 -12.19 -21.96 8.24
C GLY A 211 -12.36 -20.63 8.97
N VAL A 212 -11.59 -20.40 10.03
CA VAL A 212 -11.59 -19.13 10.78
C VAL A 212 -11.01 -18.00 9.94
N ILE A 213 -9.94 -18.24 9.19
CA ILE A 213 -9.36 -17.25 8.26
C ILE A 213 -10.41 -16.86 7.21
N SER A 214 -11.03 -17.84 6.56
CA SER A 214 -12.07 -17.60 5.55
C SER A 214 -13.24 -16.80 6.11
N GLU A 215 -13.77 -17.18 7.28
CA GLU A 215 -14.85 -16.47 7.95
C GLU A 215 -14.45 -15.02 8.32
N THR A 216 -13.24 -14.81 8.81
CA THR A 216 -12.71 -13.48 9.13
C THR A 216 -12.68 -12.59 7.88
N PHE A 217 -12.21 -13.11 6.74
CA PHE A 217 -12.21 -12.34 5.49
C PHE A 217 -13.62 -12.07 4.97
N VAL A 218 -14.50 -13.06 4.94
CA VAL A 218 -15.87 -12.90 4.42
C VAL A 218 -16.64 -11.87 5.24
N ASN A 219 -16.64 -12.03 6.56
CA ASN A 219 -17.39 -11.13 7.45
C ASN A 219 -16.74 -9.76 7.56
N GLY A 220 -15.41 -9.70 7.75
CA GLY A 220 -14.69 -8.43 7.93
C GLY A 220 -14.72 -7.54 6.68
N VAL A 221 -14.58 -8.11 5.48
CA VAL A 221 -14.74 -7.34 4.24
C VAL A 221 -16.18 -6.83 4.09
N LYS A 222 -17.17 -7.64 4.41
CA LYS A 222 -18.58 -7.22 4.41
C LYS A 222 -18.84 -6.07 5.40
N GLU A 223 -18.27 -6.13 6.59
CA GLU A 223 -18.37 -5.05 7.59
C GLU A 223 -17.75 -3.76 7.07
N ILE A 224 -16.56 -3.83 6.44
CA ILE A 224 -15.92 -2.67 5.80
C ILE A 224 -16.84 -2.09 4.74
N ARG A 225 -17.36 -2.89 3.79
CA ARG A 225 -18.24 -2.41 2.73
C ARG A 225 -19.51 -1.75 3.27
N THR A 226 -20.10 -2.34 4.32
CA THR A 226 -21.26 -1.73 5.00
C THR A 226 -20.92 -0.40 5.67
N PHE A 227 -19.69 -0.24 6.20
CA PHE A 227 -19.24 1.01 6.77
C PHE A 227 -18.96 2.06 5.67
N GLU A 228 -18.33 1.66 4.57
CA GLU A 228 -18.10 2.51 3.38
C GLU A 228 -19.40 3.11 2.84
N GLU A 229 -20.47 2.32 2.71
CA GLU A 229 -21.79 2.81 2.30
C GLU A 229 -22.31 3.93 3.20
N LYS A 230 -22.07 3.85 4.50
CA LYS A 230 -22.48 4.89 5.47
C LYS A 230 -21.64 6.17 5.33
N VAL A 231 -20.33 6.02 5.18
CA VAL A 231 -19.40 7.17 5.11
C VAL A 231 -19.54 7.92 3.79
N SER A 232 -19.76 7.21 2.68
CA SER A 232 -19.85 7.81 1.34
C SER A 232 -20.95 8.87 1.19
N VAL A 233 -22.01 8.79 2.00
CA VAL A 233 -23.18 9.69 1.93
C VAL A 233 -23.17 10.80 3.00
N HIS A 234 -22.21 10.82 3.92
CA HIS A 234 -22.22 11.71 5.09
C HIS A 234 -20.92 12.52 5.27
N SER A 235 -20.69 13.50 4.40
CA SER A 235 -19.51 14.39 4.48
C SER A 235 -19.41 15.21 5.78
N LEU A 236 -20.50 15.35 6.55
CA LEU A 236 -20.50 16.04 7.84
C LEU A 236 -19.55 15.41 8.88
N PHE A 237 -19.29 14.11 8.76
CA PHE A 237 -18.37 13.39 9.64
C PHE A 237 -16.89 13.69 9.39
N PHE A 238 -16.52 14.24 8.23
CA PHE A 238 -15.10 14.39 7.84
C PHE A 238 -14.34 15.36 8.75
N THR A 239 -14.93 16.50 9.07
CA THR A 239 -14.27 17.49 9.93
C THR A 239 -14.09 16.98 11.35
N GLU A 240 -15.09 16.30 11.90
CA GLU A 240 -15.03 15.70 13.21
C GLU A 240 -14.02 14.56 13.25
N ASN A 241 -14.03 13.68 12.24
CA ASN A 241 -13.07 12.59 12.12
C ASN A 241 -11.61 13.08 12.11
N LYS A 242 -11.32 14.12 11.32
CA LYS A 242 -9.99 14.76 11.28
C LYS A 242 -9.55 15.24 12.67
N ARG A 243 -10.47 15.87 13.43
CA ARG A 243 -10.19 16.31 14.79
C ARG A 243 -9.92 15.15 15.74
N GLU A 244 -10.76 14.11 15.71
CA GLU A 244 -10.61 12.92 16.54
C GLU A 244 -9.33 12.15 16.25
N ILE A 245 -8.95 12.00 14.97
CA ILE A 245 -7.65 11.40 14.60
C ILE A 245 -6.51 12.16 15.26
N LYS A 246 -6.52 13.49 15.18
CA LYS A 246 -5.49 14.32 15.80
C LYS A 246 -5.41 14.11 17.32
N GLU A 247 -6.55 14.02 17.99
CA GLU A 247 -6.61 13.76 19.43
C GLU A 247 -6.12 12.34 19.79
N ILE A 248 -6.45 11.33 18.97
CA ILE A 248 -6.00 9.95 19.19
C ILE A 248 -4.48 9.85 18.97
N VAL A 249 -3.98 10.39 17.88
CA VAL A 249 -2.55 10.38 17.55
C VAL A 249 -1.72 11.08 18.63
N GLN A 250 -2.18 12.24 19.12
CA GLN A 250 -1.49 12.96 20.21
C GLN A 250 -1.43 12.18 21.53
N ARG A 251 -2.34 11.23 21.76
CA ARG A 251 -2.32 10.37 22.98
C ARG A 251 -1.39 9.18 22.84
N ILE A 252 -1.09 8.74 21.62
CA ILE A 252 -0.25 7.57 21.34
C ILE A 252 1.23 7.96 21.19
N GLY A 253 1.53 9.09 20.53
CA GLY A 253 2.89 9.60 20.30
C GLY A 253 3.42 10.41 21.46
#